data_a02c314942b5df090b3db628d109cdac
#
_entry.id   a02c314942b5df090b3db628d109cdac
#
_cell.length_a   1.000
_cell.length_b   1.000
_cell.length_c   1.000
_cell.angle_alpha   90.00
_cell.angle_beta   90.00
_cell.angle_gamma   90.00
#
_symmetry.space_group_name_H-M   'P 1'
#
loop_
_entity.id
_entity.type
_entity.pdbx_description
1 polymer ?
#
loop_
_entity_poly.entity_id
_entity_poly.type
_entity_poly.pdbx_seq_one_letter_code
_entity_poly.pdbx_strand_id
1 'polypeptide(L)'
;MATLVLQVAGSVLGAAVGGPFGAMIGRSLGAIAGASLDQSLFGGGGGTRIVEGPRLKEIDGLASTEGAPIPRIYGRARLGGQLIWATRFEEEVTTTVTRTKAGGKGGQKAQKTYETTYSYYANLAVAVCEGPIAFVRRIWADGREIDFNTVALRIHRGFENQELDPLIAAKEAGAAPAYRGTAYVVFERFPLADYGNRVPQFSFEVVRAVPGLGQMIRAVTLIPGASEFIYQPTLVNQ
;
A
#
# COMPACT_ATOMS: atom_id res chain seq x y z
N MET A 1 39.36 -5.45 -12.81
CA MET A 1 40.24 -5.16 -13.97
C MET A 1 41.53 -6.02 -13.92
N ALA A 2 42.12 -6.22 -12.71
CA ALA A 2 43.33 -7.05 -12.56
C ALA A 2 43.12 -8.50 -13.02
N THR A 3 41.93 -9.07 -12.87
CA THR A 3 41.59 -10.43 -13.34
C THR A 3 41.80 -10.61 -14.81
N LEU A 4 41.40 -9.68 -15.67
CA LEU A 4 41.58 -9.79 -17.12
C LEU A 4 43.04 -9.70 -17.52
N VAL A 5 43.82 -8.81 -16.93
CA VAL A 5 45.23 -8.60 -17.24
C VAL A 5 46.05 -9.82 -16.82
N LEU A 6 45.84 -10.35 -15.62
CA LEU A 6 46.56 -11.54 -15.15
C LEU A 6 46.13 -12.82 -15.87
N GLN A 7 44.88 -12.92 -16.31
CA GLN A 7 44.41 -14.04 -17.13
C GLN A 7 45.11 -14.10 -18.48
N VAL A 8 45.29 -12.94 -19.16
CA VAL A 8 46.01 -12.84 -20.43
C VAL A 8 47.51 -13.09 -20.22
N ALA A 9 48.12 -12.44 -19.23
CA ALA A 9 49.53 -12.64 -18.91
C ALA A 9 49.85 -14.12 -18.54
N GLY A 10 48.97 -14.73 -17.71
CA GLY A 10 49.12 -16.15 -17.34
C GLY A 10 49.01 -17.10 -18.55
N SER A 11 48.11 -16.80 -19.50
CA SER A 11 47.99 -17.63 -20.72
C SER A 11 49.21 -17.55 -21.62
N VAL A 12 49.79 -16.36 -21.76
CA VAL A 12 51.00 -16.15 -22.59
C VAL A 12 52.24 -16.86 -21.98
N LEU A 13 52.44 -16.68 -20.67
CA LEU A 13 53.54 -17.34 -19.94
C LEU A 13 53.35 -18.86 -19.93
N GLY A 14 52.14 -19.34 -19.69
CA GLY A 14 51.82 -20.76 -19.73
C GLY A 14 52.04 -21.39 -21.12
N ALA A 15 51.73 -20.70 -22.20
CA ALA A 15 51.96 -21.13 -23.57
C ALA A 15 53.44 -21.24 -23.89
N ALA A 16 54.29 -20.33 -23.38
CA ALA A 16 55.72 -20.32 -23.63
C ALA A 16 56.44 -21.51 -22.97
N VAL A 17 55.96 -22.05 -21.85
CA VAL A 17 56.60 -23.13 -21.10
C VAL A 17 55.95 -24.50 -21.37
N GLY A 18 54.65 -24.58 -21.61
CA GLY A 18 53.90 -25.84 -21.70
C GLY A 18 52.96 -25.95 -22.92
N GLY A 19 53.16 -25.13 -23.96
CA GLY A 19 52.34 -25.17 -25.17
C GLY A 19 50.84 -24.90 -24.89
N PRO A 20 49.94 -25.49 -25.69
CA PRO A 20 48.51 -25.25 -25.54
C PRO A 20 47.93 -25.63 -24.16
N PHE A 21 48.45 -26.70 -23.55
CA PHE A 21 48.11 -27.17 -22.21
C PHE A 21 48.58 -26.17 -21.12
N GLY A 22 49.84 -25.66 -21.27
CA GLY A 22 50.37 -24.66 -20.36
C GLY A 22 49.62 -23.34 -20.43
N ALA A 23 49.14 -22.95 -21.60
CA ALA A 23 48.29 -21.76 -21.77
C ALA A 23 46.95 -21.87 -21.02
N MET A 24 46.35 -23.06 -21.04
CA MET A 24 45.07 -23.31 -20.34
C MET A 24 45.26 -23.28 -18.81
N ILE A 25 46.31 -23.90 -18.28
CA ILE A 25 46.63 -23.87 -16.84
C ILE A 25 47.05 -22.46 -16.41
N GLY A 26 47.87 -21.76 -17.19
CA GLY A 26 48.32 -20.40 -16.91
C GLY A 26 47.15 -19.40 -16.90
N ARG A 27 46.18 -19.61 -17.79
CA ARG A 27 44.95 -18.79 -17.81
C ARG A 27 44.09 -18.98 -16.56
N SER A 28 43.90 -20.24 -16.11
CA SER A 28 43.09 -20.51 -14.91
C SER A 28 43.76 -20.01 -13.62
N LEU A 29 45.07 -20.18 -13.48
CA LEU A 29 45.86 -19.66 -12.37
C LEU A 29 45.90 -18.13 -12.37
N GLY A 30 46.07 -17.50 -13.55
CA GLY A 30 46.00 -16.04 -13.70
C GLY A 30 44.65 -15.46 -13.37
N ALA A 31 43.56 -16.18 -13.70
CA ALA A 31 42.18 -15.76 -13.32
C ALA A 31 41.97 -15.81 -11.82
N ILE A 32 42.44 -16.86 -11.13
CA ILE A 32 42.33 -17.01 -9.68
C ILE A 32 43.16 -15.95 -8.95
N ALA A 33 44.40 -15.73 -9.37
CA ALA A 33 45.26 -14.71 -8.81
C ALA A 33 44.75 -13.31 -9.07
N GLY A 34 44.21 -13.06 -10.28
CA GLY A 34 43.59 -11.79 -10.64
C GLY A 34 42.32 -11.50 -9.85
N ALA A 35 41.47 -12.54 -9.65
CA ALA A 35 40.26 -12.40 -8.86
C ALA A 35 40.56 -12.06 -7.37
N SER A 36 41.59 -12.68 -6.79
CA SER A 36 42.03 -12.39 -5.41
C SER A 36 42.63 -10.97 -5.28
N LEU A 37 43.34 -10.49 -6.30
CA LEU A 37 43.84 -9.10 -6.34
C LEU A 37 42.72 -8.08 -6.59
N ASP A 38 41.78 -8.34 -7.51
CA ASP A 38 40.60 -7.50 -7.69
C ASP A 38 39.76 -7.43 -6.40
N GLN A 39 39.61 -8.57 -5.70
CA GLN A 39 38.91 -8.63 -4.43
C GLN A 39 39.67 -7.92 -3.30
N SER A 40 41.00 -7.94 -3.28
CA SER A 40 41.80 -7.23 -2.26
C SER A 40 41.93 -5.72 -2.55
N LEU A 41 41.97 -5.32 -3.81
CA LEU A 41 42.17 -3.92 -4.22
C LEU A 41 40.81 -3.19 -4.37
N PHE A 42 39.80 -3.86 -4.83
CA PHE A 42 38.48 -3.27 -5.11
C PHE A 42 37.35 -3.87 -4.28
N GLY A 43 37.51 -5.06 -3.70
CA GLY A 43 36.52 -5.75 -2.84
C GLY A 43 36.84 -5.69 -1.35
N GLY A 44 37.96 -5.10 -0.97
CA GLY A 44 38.48 -5.11 0.41
C GLY A 44 38.01 -4.02 1.34
N GLY A 45 37.09 -3.20 0.93
CA GLY A 45 36.37 -2.31 1.84
C GLY A 45 35.08 -3.02 2.32
N GLY A 46 34.81 -3.08 3.63
CA GLY A 46 33.47 -3.33 4.16
C GLY A 46 32.52 -2.29 3.57
N GLY A 47 32.08 -2.52 2.33
CA GLY A 47 31.33 -1.54 1.55
C GLY A 47 29.94 -1.35 2.18
N THR A 48 29.57 -0.10 2.35
CA THR A 48 28.18 0.26 2.63
C THR A 48 27.37 -0.02 1.35
N ARG A 49 26.47 -0.96 1.40
CA ARG A 49 25.52 -1.23 0.32
C ARG A 49 24.26 -0.42 0.60
N ILE A 50 23.91 0.48 -0.29
CA ILE A 50 22.66 1.23 -0.24
C ILE A 50 21.71 0.56 -1.24
N VAL A 51 20.56 0.10 -0.77
CA VAL A 51 19.49 -0.45 -1.60
C VAL A 51 18.30 0.49 -1.44
N GLU A 52 17.93 1.17 -2.51
CA GLU A 52 16.70 1.96 -2.54
C GLU A 52 15.55 1.12 -3.08
N GLY A 53 14.44 1.09 -2.34
CA GLY A 53 13.20 0.48 -2.80
C GLY A 53 12.56 1.28 -3.94
N PRO A 54 11.56 0.71 -4.64
CA PRO A 54 10.85 1.41 -5.70
C PRO A 54 10.12 2.63 -5.12
N ARG A 55 10.35 3.80 -5.72
CA ARG A 55 9.67 5.04 -5.41
C ARG A 55 8.54 5.30 -6.40
N LEU A 56 7.40 5.76 -5.90
CA LEU A 56 6.23 6.08 -6.73
C LEU A 56 6.59 7.23 -7.69
N LYS A 57 6.45 7.00 -9.00
CA LYS A 57 6.73 8.01 -10.04
C LYS A 57 5.46 8.67 -10.56
N GLU A 58 4.35 7.97 -10.58
CA GLU A 58 3.04 8.43 -11.05
C GLU A 58 1.95 7.98 -10.09
N ILE A 59 0.91 8.80 -9.95
CA ILE A 59 -0.25 8.52 -9.11
C ILE A 59 -1.34 7.97 -10.02
N ASP A 60 -1.41 6.65 -10.14
CA ASP A 60 -2.60 5.98 -10.68
C ASP A 60 -3.64 5.90 -9.57
N GLY A 61 -4.75 6.58 -9.75
CA GLY A 61 -5.77 6.70 -8.72
C GLY A 61 -7.17 6.39 -9.21
N LEU A 62 -8.08 6.26 -8.24
CA LEU A 62 -9.51 6.21 -8.46
C LEU A 62 -9.92 7.44 -9.30
N ALA A 63 -10.55 7.22 -10.45
CA ALA A 63 -10.97 8.32 -11.28
C ALA A 63 -12.07 9.12 -10.58
N SER A 64 -11.82 10.42 -10.40
CA SER A 64 -12.88 11.38 -10.08
C SER A 64 -13.45 11.85 -11.41
N THR A 65 -14.61 11.36 -11.76
CA THR A 65 -15.30 11.79 -12.99
C THR A 65 -16.25 12.91 -12.65
N GLU A 66 -15.97 14.11 -13.14
CA GLU A 66 -16.89 15.24 -12.99
C GLU A 66 -18.21 14.92 -13.68
N GLY A 67 -19.32 15.21 -13.01
CA GLY A 67 -20.67 14.90 -13.52
C GLY A 67 -21.11 13.45 -13.37
N ALA A 68 -20.30 12.57 -12.74
CA ALA A 68 -20.76 11.22 -12.44
C ALA A 68 -21.94 11.24 -11.44
N PRO A 69 -23.03 10.51 -11.69
CA PRO A 69 -24.20 10.53 -10.83
C PRO A 69 -23.91 9.86 -9.48
N ILE A 70 -24.31 10.53 -8.39
CA ILE A 70 -24.31 9.93 -7.06
C ILE A 70 -25.59 9.09 -6.92
N PRO A 71 -25.50 7.79 -6.68
CA PRO A 71 -26.67 6.92 -6.62
C PRO A 71 -27.54 7.20 -5.38
N ARG A 72 -28.84 7.04 -5.54
CA ARG A 72 -29.78 6.99 -4.42
C ARG A 72 -30.24 5.55 -4.21
N ILE A 73 -30.18 5.06 -2.98
CA ILE A 73 -30.52 3.67 -2.65
C ILE A 73 -31.75 3.61 -1.75
N TYR A 74 -32.39 2.45 -1.76
CA TYR A 74 -33.46 2.08 -0.82
C TYR A 74 -33.15 0.69 -0.26
N GLY A 75 -33.20 0.54 1.05
CA GLY A 75 -32.85 -0.70 1.72
C GLY A 75 -31.32 -0.93 1.78
N ARG A 76 -30.85 -2.12 1.43
CA ARG A 76 -29.44 -2.53 1.51
C ARG A 76 -28.87 -2.75 0.11
N ALA A 77 -27.74 -2.13 -0.17
CA ALA A 77 -27.05 -2.30 -1.44
C ALA A 77 -25.54 -2.21 -1.26
N ARG A 78 -24.78 -2.86 -2.17
CA ARG A 78 -23.33 -2.66 -2.33
C ARG A 78 -23.10 -1.71 -3.50
N LEU A 79 -22.36 -0.64 -3.25
CA LEU A 79 -22.10 0.43 -4.19
C LEU A 79 -20.61 0.66 -4.35
N GLY A 80 -20.18 1.05 -5.54
CA GLY A 80 -18.86 1.62 -5.78
C GLY A 80 -18.79 3.02 -5.20
N GLY A 81 -17.62 3.38 -4.65
CA GLY A 81 -17.37 4.73 -4.17
C GLY A 81 -16.83 5.65 -5.27
N GLN A 82 -17.09 6.94 -5.14
CA GLN A 82 -16.56 8.00 -5.98
C GLN A 82 -15.65 8.91 -5.17
N LEU A 83 -14.43 9.15 -5.63
CA LEU A 83 -13.51 10.05 -4.96
C LEU A 83 -14.02 11.50 -5.08
N ILE A 84 -14.24 12.15 -3.94
CA ILE A 84 -14.69 13.56 -3.87
C ILE A 84 -13.64 14.51 -3.32
N TRP A 85 -12.65 13.97 -2.59
CA TRP A 85 -11.56 14.75 -2.04
C TRP A 85 -10.35 13.85 -1.76
N ALA A 86 -9.14 14.36 -2.00
CA ALA A 86 -7.90 13.70 -1.63
C ALA A 86 -6.78 14.71 -1.44
N THR A 87 -5.83 14.39 -0.57
CA THR A 87 -4.55 15.13 -0.47
C THR A 87 -3.47 14.46 -1.31
N ARG A 88 -2.31 15.12 -1.41
CA ARG A 88 -1.09 14.44 -1.87
C ARG A 88 -0.77 13.27 -0.95
N PHE A 89 -0.20 12.20 -1.51
CA PHE A 89 0.24 11.07 -0.70
C PHE A 89 1.32 11.48 0.28
N GLU A 90 1.22 10.95 1.48
CA GLU A 90 2.24 11.11 2.52
C GLU A 90 3.27 9.99 2.32
N GLU A 91 4.53 10.36 2.12
CA GLU A 91 5.63 9.40 1.99
C GLU A 91 6.29 9.23 3.35
N GLU A 92 6.43 8.00 3.81
CA GLU A 92 7.18 7.62 5.00
C GLU A 92 8.40 6.79 4.58
N VAL A 93 9.58 7.25 4.97
CA VAL A 93 10.84 6.61 4.59
C VAL A 93 11.39 5.83 5.78
N THR A 94 11.50 4.51 5.63
CA THR A 94 12.08 3.64 6.64
C THR A 94 13.42 3.09 6.15
N THR A 95 14.50 3.35 6.90
CA THR A 95 15.81 2.81 6.59
C THR A 95 16.19 1.72 7.59
N THR A 96 16.33 0.49 7.10
CA THR A 96 16.76 -0.66 7.89
C THR A 96 18.23 -0.93 7.64
N VAL A 97 19.00 -1.10 8.72
CA VAL A 97 20.44 -1.39 8.66
C VAL A 97 20.69 -2.84 9.03
N THR A 98 21.04 -3.64 8.04
CA THR A 98 21.43 -5.03 8.23
C THR A 98 22.94 -5.15 8.27
N ARG A 99 23.49 -5.78 9.34
CA ARG A 99 24.91 -6.07 9.49
C ARG A 99 25.14 -7.57 9.27
N THR A 100 25.83 -7.93 8.21
CA THR A 100 26.27 -9.30 8.00
C THR A 100 27.56 -9.52 8.78
N LYS A 101 27.55 -10.47 9.75
CA LYS A 101 28.76 -10.83 10.49
C LYS A 101 29.75 -11.51 9.55
N ALA A 102 31.03 -11.17 9.69
CA ALA A 102 32.09 -11.90 9.04
C ALA A 102 32.10 -13.34 9.54
N GLY A 103 31.87 -14.28 8.64
CA GLY A 103 31.92 -15.72 8.97
C GLY A 103 33.27 -16.30 8.59
N GLY A 104 33.93 -16.93 9.59
CA GLY A 104 34.96 -17.95 9.46
C GLY A 104 36.17 -17.66 8.56
N LYS A 105 37.26 -18.32 8.85
CA LYS A 105 38.63 -18.49 8.32
C LYS A 105 38.98 -18.09 6.86
N GLY A 106 38.20 -17.20 6.23
CA GLY A 106 38.39 -16.72 4.85
C GLY A 106 38.19 -15.21 4.62
N GLY A 107 38.10 -14.42 5.69
CA GLY A 107 38.32 -12.96 5.58
C GLY A 107 37.23 -12.11 4.93
N GLN A 108 35.96 -12.51 4.92
CA GLN A 108 34.90 -11.58 4.55
C GLN A 108 34.70 -10.55 5.67
N LYS A 109 34.96 -9.29 5.36
CA LYS A 109 34.71 -8.18 6.29
C LYS A 109 33.22 -7.98 6.49
N ALA A 110 32.82 -7.60 7.72
CA ALA A 110 31.44 -7.26 8.02
C ALA A 110 30.92 -6.18 7.05
N GLN A 111 29.80 -6.46 6.37
CA GLN A 111 29.17 -5.54 5.44
C GLN A 111 27.91 -4.93 6.11
N LYS A 112 27.77 -3.63 6.01
CA LYS A 112 26.54 -2.90 6.39
C LYS A 112 25.73 -2.70 5.14
N THR A 113 24.48 -3.17 5.14
CA THR A 113 23.51 -2.88 4.09
C THR A 113 22.47 -1.93 4.65
N TYR A 114 22.28 -0.80 4.00
CA TYR A 114 21.20 0.14 4.25
C TYR A 114 20.11 -0.13 3.22
N GLU A 115 18.95 -0.55 3.69
CA GLU A 115 17.78 -0.77 2.86
C GLU A 115 16.76 0.34 3.16
N THR A 116 16.47 1.15 2.17
CA THR A 116 15.49 2.24 2.30
C THR A 116 14.20 1.78 1.64
N THR A 117 13.13 1.71 2.43
CA THR A 117 11.78 1.35 1.98
C THR A 117 10.89 2.59 2.07
N TYR A 118 10.10 2.82 1.03
CA TYR A 118 9.12 3.90 0.96
C TYR A 118 7.73 3.33 1.17
N SER A 119 7.01 3.87 2.16
CA SER A 119 5.60 3.57 2.42
C SER A 119 4.76 4.80 2.11
N TYR A 120 3.61 4.60 1.46
CA TYR A 120 2.74 5.69 1.06
C TYR A 120 1.39 5.57 1.74
N TYR A 121 0.87 6.72 2.17
CA TYR A 121 -0.43 6.84 2.81
C TYR A 121 -1.27 7.89 2.09
N ALA A 122 -2.58 7.65 2.01
CA ALA A 122 -3.52 8.58 1.42
C ALA A 122 -4.54 9.08 2.44
N ASN A 123 -4.80 10.39 2.40
CA ASN A 123 -5.99 10.98 3.03
C ASN A 123 -7.00 11.23 1.92
N LEU A 124 -8.17 10.63 2.03
CA LEU A 124 -9.17 10.70 0.96
C LEU A 124 -10.59 10.63 1.50
N ALA A 125 -11.53 11.25 0.78
CA ALA A 125 -12.96 11.15 1.04
C ALA A 125 -13.65 10.53 -0.19
N VAL A 126 -14.47 9.53 0.07
CA VAL A 126 -15.17 8.75 -0.95
C VAL A 126 -16.67 8.89 -0.75
N ALA A 127 -17.36 9.52 -1.70
CA ALA A 127 -18.82 9.57 -1.72
C ALA A 127 -19.38 8.19 -2.06
N VAL A 128 -20.47 7.85 -1.40
CA VAL A 128 -21.12 6.54 -1.51
C VAL A 128 -22.47 6.65 -2.15
N CYS A 129 -23.35 7.48 -1.60
CA CYS A 129 -24.70 7.67 -2.12
C CYS A 129 -25.35 8.96 -1.57
N GLU A 130 -26.49 9.35 -2.15
CA GLU A 130 -27.33 10.38 -1.56
C GLU A 130 -27.83 9.94 -0.19
N GLY A 131 -27.63 10.81 0.83
CA GLY A 131 -28.06 10.57 2.20
C GLY A 131 -29.54 10.94 2.46
N PRO A 132 -29.98 10.81 3.71
CA PRO A 132 -29.27 10.17 4.81
C PRO A 132 -29.29 8.65 4.75
N ILE A 133 -28.21 8.02 5.23
CA ILE A 133 -28.10 6.57 5.41
C ILE A 133 -28.20 6.19 6.90
N ALA A 134 -28.56 4.94 7.18
CA ALA A 134 -28.56 4.41 8.54
C ALA A 134 -27.12 4.10 8.99
N PHE A 135 -26.40 3.31 8.21
CA PHE A 135 -24.99 2.97 8.47
C PHE A 135 -24.33 2.35 7.24
N VAL A 136 -22.99 2.29 7.26
CA VAL A 136 -22.16 1.47 6.38
C VAL A 136 -21.82 0.19 7.13
N ARG A 137 -22.15 -0.96 6.55
CA ARG A 137 -21.95 -2.27 7.17
C ARG A 137 -20.58 -2.84 6.91
N ARG A 138 -20.13 -2.79 5.67
CA ARG A 138 -18.85 -3.33 5.20
C ARG A 138 -18.23 -2.41 4.18
N ILE A 139 -16.90 -2.42 4.12
CA ILE A 139 -16.11 -1.69 3.14
C ILE A 139 -15.12 -2.66 2.53
N TRP A 140 -14.93 -2.59 1.21
CA TRP A 140 -13.91 -3.34 0.49
C TRP A 140 -13.01 -2.38 -0.28
N ALA A 141 -11.72 -2.72 -0.31
CA ALA A 141 -10.73 -2.11 -1.17
C ALA A 141 -10.19 -3.18 -2.13
N ASP A 142 -10.32 -2.97 -3.43
CA ASP A 142 -9.98 -3.95 -4.48
C ASP A 142 -10.58 -5.35 -4.22
N GLY A 143 -11.82 -5.38 -3.68
CA GLY A 143 -12.52 -6.63 -3.36
C GLY A 143 -12.13 -7.29 -2.04
N ARG A 144 -11.11 -6.80 -1.32
CA ARG A 144 -10.72 -7.27 0.02
C ARG A 144 -11.47 -6.47 1.08
N GLU A 145 -12.12 -7.15 2.01
CA GLU A 145 -12.83 -6.49 3.11
C GLU A 145 -11.84 -5.80 4.05
N ILE A 146 -12.17 -4.57 4.44
CA ILE A 146 -11.39 -3.76 5.38
C ILE A 146 -11.96 -3.95 6.78
N ASP A 147 -11.11 -4.26 7.74
CA ASP A 147 -11.46 -4.20 9.16
C ASP A 147 -11.43 -2.74 9.63
N PHE A 148 -12.56 -2.23 10.12
CA PHE A 148 -12.72 -0.86 10.61
C PHE A 148 -11.79 -0.54 11.80
N ASN A 149 -11.30 -1.56 12.50
CA ASN A 149 -10.39 -1.37 13.62
C ASN A 149 -8.93 -1.15 13.18
N THR A 150 -8.59 -1.50 11.95
CA THR A 150 -7.22 -1.40 11.42
C THR A 150 -6.96 -0.13 10.62
N VAL A 151 -8.02 0.60 10.27
CA VAL A 151 -7.96 1.79 9.43
C VAL A 151 -8.67 2.95 10.12
N ALA A 152 -7.99 4.10 10.21
CA ALA A 152 -8.63 5.32 10.70
C ALA A 152 -9.61 5.83 9.66
N LEU A 153 -10.91 5.74 9.97
CA LEU A 153 -11.97 6.20 9.07
C LEU A 153 -13.10 6.89 9.84
N ARG A 154 -13.80 7.77 9.14
CA ARG A 154 -15.02 8.44 9.64
C ARG A 154 -16.12 8.33 8.59
N ILE A 155 -17.35 8.05 9.07
CA ILE A 155 -18.51 7.87 8.21
C ILE A 155 -19.46 9.06 8.42
N HIS A 156 -19.65 9.81 7.36
CA HIS A 156 -20.61 10.88 7.28
C HIS A 156 -21.88 10.37 6.60
N ARG A 157 -23.01 10.47 7.28
CA ARG A 157 -24.25 9.79 6.85
C ARG A 157 -25.07 10.56 5.82
N GLY A 158 -24.70 11.79 5.50
CA GLY A 158 -25.42 12.60 4.52
C GLY A 158 -26.65 13.32 5.07
N PHE A 159 -26.64 13.71 6.35
CA PHE A 159 -27.68 14.55 6.91
C PHE A 159 -27.54 16.00 6.43
N GLU A 160 -28.66 16.74 6.38
CA GLU A 160 -28.68 18.16 6.00
C GLU A 160 -27.92 19.07 6.99
N ASN A 161 -27.84 18.66 8.26
CA ASN A 161 -27.08 19.34 9.30
C ASN A 161 -25.67 18.79 9.49
N GLN A 162 -25.16 18.00 8.52
CA GLN A 162 -23.84 17.40 8.57
C GLN A 162 -22.75 18.47 8.67
N GLU A 163 -21.83 18.28 9.60
CA GLU A 163 -20.69 19.15 9.81
C GLU A 163 -19.54 18.78 8.84
N LEU A 164 -18.66 19.75 8.60
CA LEU A 164 -17.44 19.53 7.84
C LEU A 164 -16.51 18.55 8.58
N ASP A 165 -15.95 17.59 7.88
CA ASP A 165 -14.97 16.65 8.45
C ASP A 165 -13.74 17.42 8.96
N PRO A 166 -13.25 17.12 10.18
CA PRO A 166 -12.16 17.85 10.80
C PRO A 166 -10.82 17.73 10.04
N LEU A 167 -10.55 16.59 9.37
CA LEU A 167 -9.35 16.43 8.56
C LEU A 167 -9.43 17.31 7.30
N ILE A 168 -10.57 17.30 6.62
CA ILE A 168 -10.79 18.15 5.44
C ILE A 168 -10.72 19.63 5.84
N ALA A 169 -11.36 20.00 6.95
CA ALA A 169 -11.29 21.36 7.48
C ALA A 169 -9.86 21.83 7.75
N ALA A 170 -9.04 20.97 8.35
CA ALA A 170 -7.65 21.28 8.67
C ALA A 170 -6.77 21.40 7.42
N LYS A 171 -6.99 20.55 6.42
CA LYS A 171 -6.19 20.55 5.18
C LYS A 171 -6.60 21.68 4.20
N GLU A 172 -7.88 22.06 4.18
CA GLU A 172 -8.43 23.11 3.29
C GLU A 172 -8.63 24.45 4.00
N ALA A 173 -8.05 24.63 5.19
CA ALA A 173 -8.19 25.85 5.99
C ALA A 173 -9.63 26.31 6.20
N GLY A 174 -10.59 25.36 6.31
CA GLY A 174 -12.01 25.60 6.52
C GLY A 174 -12.80 26.00 5.26
N ALA A 175 -12.16 26.06 4.09
CA ALA A 175 -12.84 26.47 2.83
C ALA A 175 -13.56 25.34 2.10
N ALA A 176 -13.58 24.11 2.65
CA ALA A 176 -14.19 22.95 2.01
C ALA A 176 -15.69 22.82 2.33
N PRO A 177 -16.49 22.18 1.45
CA PRO A 177 -17.89 21.90 1.69
C PRO A 177 -18.07 20.76 2.69
N ALA A 178 -19.15 20.81 3.47
CA ALA A 178 -19.54 19.73 4.39
C ALA A 178 -20.22 18.54 3.67
N TYR A 179 -20.37 18.58 2.36
CA TYR A 179 -21.04 17.57 1.52
C TYR A 179 -22.40 17.14 2.07
N ARG A 180 -23.22 18.11 2.53
CA ARG A 180 -24.56 17.88 3.06
C ARG A 180 -25.44 17.18 2.03
N GLY A 181 -26.32 16.28 2.49
CA GLY A 181 -27.13 15.47 1.58
C GLY A 181 -26.38 14.29 0.94
N THR A 182 -25.05 14.17 1.11
CA THR A 182 -24.24 13.08 0.56
C THR A 182 -23.62 12.27 1.68
N ALA A 183 -23.82 10.94 1.65
CA ALA A 183 -23.11 10.03 2.53
C ALA A 183 -21.72 9.75 1.95
N TYR A 184 -20.68 9.94 2.77
CA TYR A 184 -19.29 9.70 2.37
C TYR A 184 -18.45 9.14 3.52
N VAL A 185 -17.33 8.55 3.18
CA VAL A 185 -16.36 8.00 4.13
C VAL A 185 -15.03 8.72 3.95
N VAL A 186 -14.46 9.21 5.04
CA VAL A 186 -13.12 9.80 5.07
C VAL A 186 -12.15 8.75 5.59
N PHE A 187 -11.09 8.51 4.86
CA PHE A 187 -9.96 7.69 5.28
C PHE A 187 -8.79 8.60 5.63
N GLU A 188 -8.24 8.41 6.82
CA GLU A 188 -7.09 9.15 7.30
C GLU A 188 -5.86 8.25 7.29
N ARG A 189 -4.79 8.68 6.61
CA ARG A 189 -3.56 7.91 6.45
C ARG A 189 -3.79 6.45 6.02
N PHE A 190 -4.66 6.25 5.03
CA PHE A 190 -4.92 4.91 4.49
C PHE A 190 -3.65 4.31 3.87
N PRO A 191 -3.18 3.13 4.31
CA PRO A 191 -1.95 2.52 3.81
C PRO A 191 -2.12 2.02 2.37
N LEU A 192 -1.21 2.40 1.48
CA LEU A 192 -1.27 2.04 0.07
C LEU A 192 -0.37 0.86 -0.31
N ALA A 193 0.51 0.40 0.60
CA ALA A 193 1.50 -0.65 0.31
C ALA A 193 0.86 -1.94 -0.21
N ASP A 194 -0.24 -2.39 0.41
CA ASP A 194 -0.97 -3.61 0.03
C ASP A 194 -1.71 -3.50 -1.31
N TYR A 195 -1.81 -2.29 -1.87
CA TYR A 195 -2.53 -1.98 -3.10
C TYR A 195 -1.60 -1.49 -4.22
N GLY A 196 -0.30 -1.82 -4.13
CA GLY A 196 0.70 -1.41 -5.12
C GLY A 196 0.96 0.10 -5.14
N ASN A 197 0.86 0.76 -3.99
CA ASN A 197 1.03 2.20 -3.80
C ASN A 197 0.08 3.06 -4.66
N ARG A 198 -1.11 2.57 -4.93
CA ARG A 198 -2.20 3.30 -5.61
C ARG A 198 -3.45 3.35 -4.73
N VAL A 199 -4.35 4.26 -5.02
CA VAL A 199 -5.67 4.30 -4.37
C VAL A 199 -6.49 3.11 -4.89
N PRO A 200 -6.94 2.19 -4.00
CA PRO A 200 -7.75 1.05 -4.40
C PRO A 200 -9.16 1.49 -4.80
N GLN A 201 -9.85 0.63 -5.54
CA GLN A 201 -11.26 0.84 -5.81
C GLN A 201 -12.10 0.44 -4.59
N PHE A 202 -12.73 1.43 -3.96
CA PHE A 202 -13.59 1.19 -2.81
C PHE A 202 -15.00 0.78 -3.21
N SER A 203 -15.58 -0.15 -2.45
CA SER A 203 -17.01 -0.43 -2.49
C SER A 203 -17.56 -0.58 -1.07
N PHE A 204 -18.82 -0.20 -0.90
CA PHE A 204 -19.46 -0.01 0.39
C PHE A 204 -20.79 -0.75 0.41
N GLU A 205 -21.02 -1.53 1.46
CA GLU A 205 -22.33 -2.07 1.76
C GLU A 205 -23.06 -1.11 2.67
N VAL A 206 -24.09 -0.50 2.14
CA VAL A 206 -24.83 0.59 2.79
C VAL A 206 -26.25 0.17 3.07
N VAL A 207 -26.75 0.60 4.21
CA VAL A 207 -28.14 0.44 4.60
C VAL A 207 -28.79 1.80 4.73
N ARG A 208 -29.87 2.03 3.97
CA ARG A 208 -30.74 3.18 4.09
C ARG A 208 -32.11 2.76 4.62
N ALA A 209 -32.54 3.37 5.72
CA ALA A 209 -33.87 3.13 6.22
C ALA A 209 -34.91 3.71 5.25
N VAL A 210 -35.96 2.97 4.98
CA VAL A 210 -37.08 3.49 4.20
C VAL A 210 -37.90 4.40 5.11
N PRO A 211 -38.17 5.67 4.74
CA PRO A 211 -39.01 6.56 5.53
C PRO A 211 -40.37 5.90 5.78
N GLY A 212 -40.80 5.89 7.05
CA GLY A 212 -42.05 5.25 7.47
C GLY A 212 -41.93 3.80 7.93
N LEU A 213 -40.95 3.02 7.47
CA LEU A 213 -40.77 1.66 7.97
C LEU A 213 -40.22 1.62 9.42
N GLY A 214 -39.40 2.60 9.79
CA GLY A 214 -38.84 2.70 11.16
C GLY A 214 -39.88 2.83 12.26
N GLN A 215 -41.07 3.35 11.94
CA GLN A 215 -42.18 3.41 12.88
C GLN A 215 -42.93 2.08 13.01
N MET A 216 -42.80 1.20 12.01
CA MET A 216 -43.43 -0.12 12.00
C MET A 216 -42.57 -1.19 12.66
N ILE A 217 -41.27 -0.91 12.90
CA ILE A 217 -40.32 -1.88 13.40
C ILE A 217 -40.07 -1.60 14.87
N ARG A 218 -40.66 -2.37 15.77
CA ARG A 218 -40.49 -2.25 17.22
C ARG A 218 -39.44 -3.18 17.83
N ALA A 219 -39.03 -4.22 17.12
CA ALA A 219 -38.05 -5.19 17.64
C ALA A 219 -37.15 -5.76 16.55
N VAL A 220 -35.89 -5.89 16.87
CA VAL A 220 -34.91 -6.67 16.08
C VAL A 220 -34.46 -7.81 16.98
N THR A 221 -34.68 -9.03 16.56
CA THR A 221 -34.20 -10.21 17.27
C THR A 221 -32.83 -10.57 16.74
N LEU A 222 -31.81 -10.52 17.61
CA LEU A 222 -30.47 -11.03 17.31
C LEU A 222 -30.44 -12.52 17.64
N ILE A 223 -30.20 -13.36 16.63
CA ILE A 223 -29.98 -14.79 16.83
C ILE A 223 -28.47 -15.01 16.95
N PRO A 224 -27.97 -15.45 18.11
CA PRO A 224 -26.54 -15.72 18.29
C PRO A 224 -26.09 -16.82 17.33
N GLY A 225 -25.00 -16.58 16.59
CA GLY A 225 -24.42 -17.53 15.64
C GLY A 225 -25.00 -17.48 14.22
N ALA A 226 -25.99 -16.63 13.94
CA ALA A 226 -26.45 -16.42 12.57
C ALA A 226 -25.49 -15.48 11.83
N SER A 227 -25.00 -15.90 10.65
CA SER A 227 -24.19 -15.06 9.77
C SER A 227 -24.99 -13.95 9.08
N GLU A 228 -26.31 -13.98 9.21
CA GLU A 228 -27.24 -13.00 8.66
C GLU A 228 -28.21 -12.49 9.74
N PHE A 229 -28.47 -11.17 9.72
CA PHE A 229 -29.55 -10.61 10.52
C PHE A 229 -30.89 -11.01 9.91
N ILE A 230 -31.62 -11.87 10.59
CA ILE A 230 -33.02 -12.17 10.23
C ILE A 230 -33.87 -11.05 10.83
N TYR A 231 -34.40 -10.24 9.95
CA TYR A 231 -35.29 -9.18 10.28
C TYR A 231 -36.73 -9.70 10.28
N GLN A 232 -37.36 -9.73 11.44
CA GLN A 232 -38.79 -10.03 11.55
C GLN A 232 -39.56 -8.76 11.88
N PRO A 233 -40.30 -8.18 10.92
CA PRO A 233 -41.17 -7.06 11.23
C PRO A 233 -42.35 -7.54 12.08
N THR A 234 -42.46 -6.99 13.27
CA THR A 234 -43.69 -7.16 14.06
C THR A 234 -44.72 -6.14 13.59
N LEU A 235 -45.71 -6.55 12.86
CA LEU A 235 -46.85 -5.72 12.51
C LEU A 235 -47.66 -5.45 13.78
N VAL A 236 -47.73 -4.20 14.16
CA VAL A 236 -48.66 -3.77 15.21
C VAL A 236 -49.99 -3.48 14.54
N ASN A 237 -50.96 -4.38 14.73
CA ASN A 237 -52.34 -4.07 14.39
C ASN A 237 -52.78 -2.89 15.25
N GLN A 238 -53.22 -1.83 14.59
CA GLN A 238 -53.97 -0.73 15.22
C GLN A 238 -55.37 -1.18 15.51
#